data_45041e202fb75fdba3f996d72a082da1
#
_entry.id   45041e202fb75fdba3f996d72a082da1
#
_cell.length_a   1.000
_cell.length_b   1.000
_cell.length_c   1.000
_cell.angle_alpha   90.00
_cell.angle_beta   90.00
_cell.angle_gamma   90.00
#
_symmetry.space_group_name_H-M   'P 1'
#
loop_
_entity.id
_entity.type
_entity.pdbx_description
1 polymer ?
#
loop_
_entity_poly.entity_id
_entity_poly.type
_entity_poly.pdbx_seq_one_letter_code
_entity_poly.pdbx_strand_id
1 'polypeptide(L)'
;MSNRKKNHKVAIIMGSQSDYSTMRYSKQVLQSFSIKCDVKIVSAHRTPKRMFEFAKNAERNNYSVIIAGAGGSAHLPGMVASLTSIPVIGVPIESKKLKGMDSLLSIVQMPKGIPVGTVAIGR
;
A
#
# COMPACT_ATOMS: atom_id res chain seq x y z
N MET A 1 20.24 -14.44 16.00
CA MET A 1 20.17 -15.21 15.19
C MET A 1 18.99 -15.65 14.50
N SER A 2 17.99 -16.17 15.14
CA SER A 2 16.81 -16.57 14.41
C SER A 2 16.21 -15.42 13.62
N ASN A 3 16.47 -14.17 14.03
CA ASN A 3 15.88 -13.04 13.32
C ASN A 3 16.30 -12.95 11.88
N ARG A 4 17.53 -13.31 11.57
CA ARG A 4 17.95 -13.23 10.19
C ARG A 4 17.34 -14.32 9.36
N LYS A 5 16.66 -15.26 9.99
CA LYS A 5 15.95 -16.32 9.29
C LYS A 5 14.50 -15.96 9.02
N LYS A 6 14.02 -14.82 9.51
CA LYS A 6 12.66 -14.42 9.24
C LYS A 6 12.47 -14.21 7.75
N ASN A 7 11.37 -14.72 7.25
CA ASN A 7 11.01 -14.53 5.84
C ASN A 7 10.27 -13.21 5.71
N HIS A 8 11.04 -12.15 5.54
CA HIS A 8 10.45 -10.85 5.28
C HIS A 8 9.77 -10.85 3.93
N LYS A 9 8.63 -10.20 3.86
CA LYS A 9 7.85 -10.12 2.63
C LYS A 9 7.25 -8.74 2.47
N VAL A 10 6.72 -8.48 1.29
CA VAL A 10 6.10 -7.20 0.95
C VAL A 10 4.60 -7.40 0.89
N ALA A 11 3.85 -6.48 1.47
CA ALA A 11 2.40 -6.47 1.34
C ALA A 11 2.01 -5.53 0.22
N ILE A 12 1.18 -6.01 -0.69
CA ILE A 12 0.59 -5.18 -1.74
C ILE A 12 -0.89 -5.08 -1.42
N ILE A 13 -1.34 -3.90 -1.03
CA ILE A 13 -2.74 -3.68 -0.66
C ILE A 13 -3.39 -2.67 -1.59
N MET A 14 -4.69 -2.79 -1.75
CA MET A 14 -5.45 -1.92 -2.61
C MET A 14 -6.88 -1.85 -2.11
N GLY A 15 -7.58 -0.77 -2.42
CA GLY A 15 -8.94 -0.55 -1.92
C GLY A 15 -10.01 -1.31 -2.68
N SER A 16 -9.70 -1.79 -3.88
CA SER A 16 -10.66 -2.47 -4.73
C SER A 16 -9.94 -3.44 -5.65
N GLN A 17 -10.64 -4.51 -6.02
CA GLN A 17 -10.08 -5.48 -6.94
C GLN A 17 -9.78 -4.85 -8.31
N SER A 18 -10.50 -3.83 -8.69
CA SER A 18 -10.26 -3.15 -9.96
C SER A 18 -8.88 -2.49 -10.01
N ASP A 19 -8.30 -2.18 -8.86
CA ASP A 19 -6.96 -1.58 -8.81
C ASP A 19 -5.87 -2.58 -9.16
N TYR A 20 -6.19 -3.85 -9.17
CA TYR A 20 -5.18 -4.87 -9.42
C TYR A 20 -4.59 -4.78 -10.83
N SER A 21 -5.33 -4.23 -11.78
CA SER A 21 -4.78 -4.04 -13.13
C SER A 21 -3.51 -3.17 -13.11
N THR A 22 -3.40 -2.26 -12.16
CA THR A 22 -2.18 -1.47 -11.95
C THR A 22 -1.24 -2.16 -10.97
N MET A 23 -1.78 -2.63 -9.84
CA MET A 23 -0.94 -3.16 -8.76
C MET A 23 -0.26 -4.47 -9.10
N ARG A 24 -0.79 -5.22 -10.07
CA ARG A 24 -0.17 -6.49 -10.48
C ARG A 24 1.27 -6.34 -10.96
N TYR A 25 1.63 -5.17 -11.46
CA TYR A 25 3.00 -4.94 -11.93
C TYR A 25 3.99 -4.96 -10.77
N SER A 26 3.61 -4.47 -9.61
CA SER A 26 4.46 -4.57 -8.42
C SER A 26 4.70 -6.02 -8.06
N LYS A 27 3.66 -6.85 -8.11
CA LYS A 27 3.80 -8.28 -7.82
C LYS A 27 4.75 -8.95 -8.81
N GLN A 28 4.60 -8.63 -10.10
CA GLN A 28 5.46 -9.22 -11.14
C GLN A 28 6.93 -8.88 -10.92
N VAL A 29 7.23 -7.62 -10.61
CA VAL A 29 8.60 -7.19 -10.39
C VAL A 29 9.19 -7.87 -9.15
N LEU A 30 8.42 -7.89 -8.05
CA LEU A 30 8.88 -8.53 -6.82
C LEU A 30 9.16 -10.02 -7.04
N GLN A 31 8.30 -10.69 -7.78
CA GLN A 31 8.50 -12.10 -8.10
C GLN A 31 9.74 -12.32 -8.95
N SER A 32 10.03 -11.41 -9.87
CA SER A 32 11.23 -11.53 -10.71
C SER A 32 12.51 -11.43 -9.88
N PHE A 33 12.46 -10.80 -8.71
CA PHE A 33 13.58 -10.72 -7.78
C PHE A 33 13.48 -11.76 -6.66
N SER A 34 12.57 -12.71 -6.78
CA SER A 34 12.34 -13.77 -5.78
C SER A 34 11.98 -13.20 -4.40
N ILE A 35 11.29 -12.08 -4.38
CA ILE A 35 10.82 -11.47 -3.14
C ILE A 35 9.38 -11.92 -2.90
N LYS A 36 9.13 -12.49 -1.73
CA LYS A 36 7.78 -12.91 -1.36
C LYS A 36 6.86 -11.72 -1.18
N CYS A 37 5.64 -11.84 -1.66
CA CYS A 37 4.65 -10.78 -1.47
C CYS A 37 3.25 -11.38 -1.34
N ASP A 38 2.41 -10.68 -0.58
CA ASP A 38 1.00 -11.02 -0.43
C ASP A 38 0.18 -9.87 -0.99
N VAL A 39 -0.88 -10.21 -1.72
CA VAL A 39 -1.80 -9.22 -2.27
C VAL A 39 -3.10 -9.29 -1.48
N LYS A 40 -3.56 -8.15 -0.97
CA LYS A 40 -4.78 -8.08 -0.19
C LYS A 40 -5.62 -6.87 -0.58
N ILE A 41 -6.93 -7.06 -0.54
CA ILE A 41 -7.87 -5.95 -0.75
C ILE A 41 -8.30 -5.45 0.62
N VAL A 42 -7.95 -4.19 0.90
CA VAL A 42 -8.21 -3.55 2.19
C VAL A 42 -8.62 -2.12 1.90
N SER A 43 -9.87 -1.78 2.20
CA SER A 43 -10.39 -0.45 1.88
C SER A 43 -10.48 0.40 3.14
N ALA A 44 -9.94 1.63 3.06
CA ALA A 44 -10.03 2.58 4.17
C ALA A 44 -11.47 3.00 4.44
N HIS A 45 -12.29 3.10 3.40
CA HIS A 45 -13.65 3.59 3.53
C HIS A 45 -14.68 2.48 3.70
N ARG A 46 -14.48 1.34 3.05
CA ARG A 46 -15.47 0.25 3.05
C ARG A 46 -15.18 -0.83 4.08
N THR A 47 -13.91 -1.07 4.40
CA THR A 47 -13.52 -2.08 5.40
C THR A 47 -12.49 -1.49 6.36
N PRO A 48 -12.86 -0.43 7.11
CA PRO A 48 -11.88 0.25 7.98
C PRO A 48 -11.34 -0.66 9.09
N LYS A 49 -12.15 -1.54 9.63
CA LYS A 49 -11.68 -2.45 10.66
C LYS A 49 -10.62 -3.41 10.13
N ARG A 50 -10.85 -3.95 8.93
CA ARG A 50 -9.89 -4.82 8.28
C ARG A 50 -8.59 -4.10 8.00
N MET A 51 -8.67 -2.85 7.55
CA MET A 51 -7.51 -2.01 7.32
C MET A 51 -6.74 -1.77 8.61
N PHE A 52 -7.46 -1.44 9.68
CA PHE A 52 -6.85 -1.18 10.98
C PHE A 52 -6.09 -2.41 11.48
N GLU A 53 -6.72 -3.59 11.42
CA GLU A 53 -6.09 -4.82 11.88
C GLU A 53 -4.91 -5.21 11.02
N PHE A 54 -5.02 -5.02 9.71
CA PHE A 54 -3.91 -5.29 8.82
C PHE A 54 -2.69 -4.42 9.19
N ALA A 55 -2.90 -3.12 9.31
CA ALA A 55 -1.81 -2.18 9.56
C ALA A 55 -1.19 -2.43 10.94
N LYS A 56 -2.02 -2.67 11.94
CA LYS A 56 -1.56 -2.88 13.30
C LYS A 56 -0.71 -4.15 13.43
N ASN A 57 -1.03 -5.17 12.65
CA ASN A 57 -0.36 -6.46 12.76
C ASN A 57 0.70 -6.69 11.66
N ALA A 58 0.95 -5.69 10.82
CA ALA A 58 1.82 -5.87 9.67
C ALA A 58 3.24 -6.28 10.06
N GLU A 59 3.80 -5.65 11.07
CA GLU A 59 5.14 -5.97 11.52
C GLU A 59 5.20 -7.40 12.08
N ARG A 60 4.20 -7.77 12.87
CA ARG A 60 4.13 -9.12 13.43
C ARG A 60 4.03 -10.17 12.34
N ASN A 61 3.39 -9.84 11.24
CA ASN A 61 3.21 -10.74 10.12
C ASN A 61 4.41 -10.74 9.15
N ASN A 62 5.52 -10.14 9.56
CA ASN A 62 6.79 -10.15 8.83
C ASN A 62 6.78 -9.35 7.54
N TYR A 63 5.90 -8.37 7.42
CA TYR A 63 5.95 -7.44 6.31
C TYR A 63 7.04 -6.40 6.57
N SER A 64 7.90 -6.19 5.57
CA SER A 64 8.98 -5.20 5.66
C SER A 64 8.59 -3.88 5.00
N VAL A 65 7.72 -3.94 4.00
CA VAL A 65 7.27 -2.78 3.24
C VAL A 65 5.82 -3.02 2.84
N ILE A 66 5.05 -1.97 2.82
CA ILE A 66 3.67 -2.01 2.34
C ILE A 66 3.58 -1.13 1.10
N ILE A 67 3.12 -1.70 -0.01
CA ILE A 67 2.83 -0.95 -1.23
C ILE A 67 1.32 -0.84 -1.31
N ALA A 68 0.80 0.39 -1.20
CA ALA A 68 -0.62 0.63 -1.08
C ALA A 68 -1.13 1.44 -2.27
N GLY A 69 -2.04 0.87 -3.05
CA GLY A 69 -2.66 1.54 -4.17
C GLY A 69 -4.05 2.03 -3.84
N ALA A 70 -4.37 3.24 -4.24
CA ALA A 70 -5.70 3.80 -4.01
C ALA A 70 -6.01 4.84 -5.06
N GLY A 71 -7.29 4.93 -5.44
CA GLY A 71 -7.76 5.88 -6.42
C GLY A 71 -8.74 6.88 -5.86
N GLY A 72 -8.88 8.01 -6.53
CA GLY A 72 -9.79 9.09 -6.11
C GLY A 72 -9.36 9.70 -4.80
N SER A 73 -10.24 9.63 -3.79
CA SER A 73 -9.91 10.02 -2.43
C SER A 73 -9.04 8.93 -1.81
N ALA A 74 -7.77 8.95 -2.15
CA ALA A 74 -6.83 7.86 -1.93
C ALA A 74 -6.26 7.90 -0.51
N HIS A 75 -7.05 7.57 0.48
CA HIS A 75 -6.68 7.67 1.89
C HIS A 75 -5.97 6.43 2.44
N LEU A 76 -6.04 5.31 1.74
CA LEU A 76 -5.50 4.06 2.26
C LEU A 76 -4.01 4.14 2.64
N PRO A 77 -3.12 4.65 1.79
CA PRO A 77 -1.71 4.69 2.16
C PRO A 77 -1.43 5.49 3.43
N GLY A 78 -2.04 6.68 3.54
CA GLY A 78 -1.82 7.53 4.70
C GLY A 78 -2.40 6.95 5.97
N MET A 79 -3.59 6.37 5.89
CA MET A 79 -4.21 5.78 7.07
C MET A 79 -3.43 4.57 7.55
N VAL A 80 -2.94 3.73 6.64
CA VAL A 80 -2.10 2.60 7.01
C VAL A 80 -0.79 3.09 7.62
N ALA A 81 -0.17 4.11 7.01
CA ALA A 81 1.09 4.65 7.52
C ALA A 81 0.95 5.20 8.94
N SER A 82 -0.22 5.72 9.30
CA SER A 82 -0.45 6.25 10.64
C SER A 82 -0.56 5.15 11.69
N LEU A 83 -0.73 3.90 11.28
CA LEU A 83 -1.00 2.77 12.17
C LEU A 83 0.16 1.76 12.24
N THR A 84 1.22 1.97 11.48
CA THR A 84 2.34 1.03 11.45
C THR A 84 3.66 1.78 11.38
N SER A 85 4.72 1.13 11.88
CA SER A 85 6.09 1.65 11.74
C SER A 85 6.76 1.20 10.46
N ILE A 86 6.11 0.32 9.70
CA ILE A 86 6.67 -0.19 8.46
C ILE A 86 6.55 0.85 7.35
N PRO A 87 7.58 1.01 6.50
CA PRO A 87 7.50 1.97 5.39
C PRO A 87 6.33 1.67 4.47
N VAL A 88 5.62 2.72 4.06
CA VAL A 88 4.48 2.63 3.15
C VAL A 88 4.81 3.40 1.88
N ILE A 89 4.61 2.76 0.73
CA ILE A 89 4.76 3.38 -0.57
C ILE A 89 3.36 3.49 -1.18
N GLY A 90 2.93 4.72 -1.46
CA GLY A 90 1.62 4.97 -2.04
C GLY A 90 1.67 5.01 -3.56
N VAL A 91 0.75 4.29 -4.19
CA VAL A 91 0.61 4.26 -5.63
C VAL A 91 -0.69 4.95 -6.01
N PRO A 92 -0.63 6.11 -6.64
CA PRO A 92 -1.85 6.78 -7.12
C PRO A 92 -2.43 6.01 -8.30
N ILE A 93 -3.65 5.51 -8.14
CA ILE A 93 -4.33 4.80 -9.22
C ILE A 93 -5.01 5.84 -10.12
N GLU A 94 -4.88 5.66 -11.40
CA GLU A 94 -5.48 6.58 -12.36
C GLU A 94 -7.01 6.56 -12.24
N SER A 95 -7.61 7.73 -12.12
CA SER A 95 -9.06 7.87 -12.00
C SER A 95 -9.66 8.33 -13.32
N LYS A 96 -10.96 8.08 -13.48
CA LYS A 96 -11.61 8.40 -14.76
C LYS A 96 -11.73 9.90 -15.01
N LYS A 97 -12.07 10.67 -13.98
CA LYS A 97 -12.34 12.10 -14.17
C LYS A 97 -11.09 12.95 -14.12
N LEU A 98 -10.23 12.74 -13.14
CA LEU A 98 -9.06 13.57 -12.94
C LEU A 98 -7.76 12.87 -13.32
N LYS A 99 -7.86 11.71 -13.94
CA LYS A 99 -6.73 10.94 -14.48
C LYS A 99 -5.65 10.67 -13.45
N GLY A 100 -6.06 10.55 -12.19
CA GLY A 100 -5.15 10.23 -11.09
C GLY A 100 -4.62 11.41 -10.32
N MET A 101 -4.93 12.64 -10.73
CA MET A 101 -4.47 13.81 -9.96
C MET A 101 -5.09 13.85 -8.57
N ASP A 102 -6.37 13.49 -8.45
CA ASP A 102 -7.02 13.39 -7.16
C ASP A 102 -6.37 12.32 -6.29
N SER A 103 -6.01 11.19 -6.88
CA SER A 103 -5.31 10.12 -6.17
C SER A 103 -3.94 10.60 -5.69
N LEU A 104 -3.18 11.24 -6.57
CA LEU A 104 -1.86 11.73 -6.24
C LEU A 104 -1.90 12.76 -5.11
N LEU A 105 -2.79 13.74 -5.21
CA LEU A 105 -2.88 14.80 -4.21
C LEU A 105 -3.33 14.26 -2.86
N SER A 106 -4.23 13.27 -2.85
CA SER A 106 -4.67 12.65 -1.61
C SER A 106 -3.55 11.89 -0.92
N ILE A 107 -2.65 11.28 -1.67
CA ILE A 107 -1.56 10.49 -1.11
C ILE A 107 -0.38 11.36 -0.68
N VAL A 108 -0.04 12.36 -1.48
CA VAL A 108 1.20 13.11 -1.27
C VAL A 108 1.09 14.14 -0.14
N GLN A 109 -0.12 14.57 0.22
CA GLN A 109 -0.35 15.57 1.25
C GLN A 109 -0.40 14.91 2.64
N MET A 110 0.78 14.64 3.21
CA MET A 110 0.86 13.97 4.50
C MET A 110 1.23 14.93 5.61
N PRO A 111 0.66 14.75 6.82
CA PRO A 111 1.07 15.55 7.97
C PRO A 111 2.46 15.15 8.46
N LYS A 112 3.07 16.04 9.25
CA LYS A 112 4.37 15.75 9.85
C LYS A 112 4.31 14.48 10.67
N GLY A 113 5.36 13.68 10.58
CA GLY A 113 5.48 12.46 11.37
C GLY A 113 4.83 11.23 10.76
N ILE A 114 4.11 11.40 9.65
CA ILE A 114 3.47 10.26 8.98
C ILE A 114 3.86 10.30 7.50
N PRO A 115 5.06 9.83 7.16
CA PRO A 115 5.53 9.89 5.78
C PRO A 115 4.98 8.74 4.94
N VAL A 116 4.68 9.05 3.68
CA VAL A 116 4.33 8.06 2.66
C VAL A 116 5.15 8.38 1.42
N GLY A 117 5.98 7.44 0.98
CA GLY A 117 6.67 7.57 -0.29
C GLY A 117 5.63 7.45 -1.41
N THR A 118 5.68 8.34 -2.39
CA THR A 118 4.68 8.37 -3.46
C THR A 118 5.35 8.19 -4.81
N VAL A 119 4.76 7.34 -5.66
CA VAL A 119 5.28 7.09 -7.01
C VAL A 119 4.36 7.71 -8.05
N ALA A 120 4.70 7.55 -9.32
CA ALA A 120 3.94 8.16 -10.41
C ALA A 120 2.54 7.57 -10.54
N ILE A 121 1.62 8.34 -11.11
CA ILE A 121 0.24 7.92 -11.32
C ILE A 121 0.20 6.71 -12.25
N GLY A 122 -0.50 5.67 -11.82
CA GLY A 122 -0.73 4.47 -12.62
C GLY A 122 0.48 3.60 -12.84
N ARG A 123 1.54 3.79 -12.06
CA ARG A 123 2.79 3.04 -12.30
C ARG A 123 3.37 2.36 -11.10
#